data_3b339172a969fad08945d6c8931c97d7
#
_entry.id   3b339172a969fad08945d6c8931c97d7
#
_cell.length_a   1.000
_cell.length_b   1.000
_cell.length_c   1.000
_cell.angle_alpha   90.00
_cell.angle_beta   90.00
_cell.angle_gamma   90.00
#
_symmetry.space_group_name_H-M   'P 1'
#
loop_
_entity.id
_entity.type
_entity.pdbx_description
1 polymer ?
#
loop_
_entity_poly.entity_id
_entity_poly.type
_entity_poly.pdbx_seq_one_letter_code
_entity_poly.pdbx_strand_id
1 'polypeptide(L)'
;MKGNIFIKRPVMAISISVLILVIGLISLFTLPVEQYPDIAPPTVYVSANYTGADAEAVLNSVIMPLEESINGVENMMYISSTATNAGSATIQVYFKQGTDPDMAAVNVQNRVSKAQGLLPAEVTKIGVTTQKRQTSFLQIGALVSTDGRYDQTFLANYLDINVIPQIKRIEGVGDVMELGDTYSMRIWLKPERMAQYGLVPSDVTAVLGEQNIEAPTGSLGENSKNVFQFTMKYRGRLKSVEEFQNTVVRSREDGSILRLKDVAEVGHYDI
;
A
#
# COMPACT_ATOMS: atom_id res chain seq x y z
N MET A 1 47.63 5.45 -50.07
CA MET A 1 47.00 4.15 -50.02
C MET A 1 47.46 3.40 -48.78
N LYS A 2 46.74 3.53 -47.64
CA LYS A 2 47.10 2.95 -46.36
C LYS A 2 46.55 1.51 -46.10
N GLY A 3 45.87 0.92 -47.07
CA GLY A 3 45.25 -0.40 -46.93
C GLY A 3 46.21 -1.62 -47.00
N ASN A 4 47.46 -1.43 -47.36
CA ASN A 4 48.42 -2.53 -47.53
C ASN A 4 49.04 -3.06 -46.22
N ILE A 5 48.76 -2.43 -45.05
CA ILE A 5 49.33 -2.85 -43.78
C ILE A 5 48.72 -4.17 -43.31
N PHE A 6 47.42 -4.33 -43.48
CA PHE A 6 46.69 -5.55 -43.07
C PHE A 6 47.07 -6.76 -43.92
N ILE A 7 47.37 -6.57 -45.24
CA ILE A 7 47.81 -7.64 -46.15
C ILE A 7 49.25 -8.06 -45.80
N LYS A 8 50.10 -7.12 -45.45
CA LYS A 8 51.51 -7.38 -45.12
C LYS A 8 51.71 -7.95 -43.71
N ARG A 9 50.73 -7.79 -42.79
CA ARG A 9 50.77 -8.27 -41.39
C ARG A 9 49.48 -9.02 -41.05
N PRO A 10 49.31 -10.27 -41.55
CA PRO A 10 48.06 -11.00 -41.36
C PRO A 10 47.75 -11.31 -39.88
N VAL A 11 48.76 -11.55 -39.06
CA VAL A 11 48.59 -11.79 -37.62
C VAL A 11 47.98 -10.56 -36.91
N MET A 12 48.40 -9.36 -37.27
CA MET A 12 47.83 -8.13 -36.72
C MET A 12 46.36 -7.94 -37.15
N ALA A 13 46.05 -8.26 -38.40
CA ALA A 13 44.68 -8.19 -38.90
C ALA A 13 43.75 -9.16 -38.15
N ILE A 14 44.18 -10.40 -37.96
CA ILE A 14 43.46 -11.43 -37.23
C ILE A 14 43.25 -11.00 -35.75
N SER A 15 44.31 -10.52 -35.08
CA SER A 15 44.22 -10.08 -33.67
C SER A 15 43.23 -8.94 -33.49
N ILE A 16 43.22 -7.96 -34.39
CA ILE A 16 42.26 -6.85 -34.36
C ILE A 16 40.82 -7.35 -34.60
N SER A 17 40.64 -8.27 -35.58
CA SER A 17 39.31 -8.84 -35.84
C SER A 17 38.77 -9.64 -34.65
N VAL A 18 39.61 -10.46 -34.02
CA VAL A 18 39.25 -11.22 -32.82
C VAL A 18 38.91 -10.25 -31.65
N LEU A 19 39.69 -9.19 -31.46
CA LEU A 19 39.45 -8.20 -30.43
C LEU A 19 38.11 -7.48 -30.64
N ILE A 20 37.80 -7.06 -31.87
CA ILE A 20 36.50 -6.45 -32.20
C ILE A 20 35.34 -7.44 -31.95
N LEU A 21 35.54 -8.72 -32.33
CA LEU A 21 34.53 -9.74 -32.13
C LEU A 21 34.25 -9.97 -30.62
N VAL A 22 35.31 -10.04 -29.81
CA VAL A 22 35.20 -10.22 -28.36
C VAL A 22 34.50 -9.01 -27.71
N ILE A 23 34.87 -7.78 -28.09
CA ILE A 23 34.23 -6.56 -27.59
C ILE A 23 32.75 -6.54 -28.00
N GLY A 24 32.45 -6.90 -29.28
CA GLY A 24 31.09 -6.98 -29.77
C GLY A 24 30.24 -8.01 -29.01
N LEU A 25 30.83 -9.17 -28.70
CA LEU A 25 30.13 -10.20 -27.92
C LEU A 25 29.86 -9.75 -26.47
N ILE A 26 30.84 -9.12 -25.82
CA ILE A 26 30.66 -8.55 -24.48
C ILE A 26 29.58 -7.46 -24.52
N SER A 27 29.65 -6.56 -25.48
CA SER A 27 28.62 -5.51 -25.65
C SER A 27 27.22 -6.08 -25.80
N LEU A 28 27.08 -7.19 -26.57
CA LEU A 28 25.79 -7.83 -26.80
C LEU A 28 25.13 -8.31 -25.46
N PHE A 29 25.95 -8.85 -24.55
CA PHE A 29 25.45 -9.34 -23.25
C PHE A 29 25.28 -8.24 -22.20
N THR A 30 25.88 -7.07 -22.42
CA THR A 30 25.77 -5.94 -21.48
C THR A 30 24.72 -4.92 -21.92
N LEU A 31 24.18 -5.02 -23.14
CA LEU A 31 23.08 -4.15 -23.58
C LEU A 31 21.81 -4.45 -22.79
N PRO A 32 21.22 -3.46 -22.11
CA PRO A 32 19.92 -3.62 -21.48
C PRO A 32 18.87 -3.89 -22.58
N VAL A 33 18.12 -4.98 -22.43
CA VAL A 33 17.01 -5.33 -23.33
C VAL A 33 15.72 -4.83 -22.69
N GLU A 34 15.25 -3.69 -23.11
CA GLU A 34 13.98 -3.12 -22.68
C GLU A 34 13.01 -3.09 -23.86
N GLN A 35 11.74 -3.38 -23.58
CA GLN A 35 10.69 -3.36 -24.61
C GLN A 35 10.40 -1.93 -25.10
N TYR A 36 10.59 -0.95 -24.22
CA TYR A 36 10.44 0.47 -24.52
C TYR A 36 11.65 1.23 -23.96
N PRO A 37 12.14 2.27 -24.66
CA PRO A 37 13.19 3.13 -24.12
C PRO A 37 12.71 3.76 -22.80
N ASP A 38 13.58 3.81 -21.79
CA ASP A 38 13.30 4.44 -20.49
C ASP A 38 13.28 5.98 -20.65
N ILE A 39 12.21 6.46 -21.29
CA ILE A 39 11.99 7.90 -21.56
C ILE A 39 11.23 8.56 -20.40
N ALA A 40 10.54 7.76 -19.58
CA ALA A 40 9.76 8.29 -18.49
C ALA A 40 10.66 8.75 -17.34
N PRO A 41 10.50 10.00 -16.85
CA PRO A 41 11.25 10.47 -15.70
C PRO A 41 10.89 9.63 -14.46
N PRO A 42 11.85 9.32 -13.59
CA PRO A 42 11.57 8.65 -12.33
C PRO A 42 10.53 9.44 -11.56
N THR A 43 9.53 8.74 -11.02
CA THR A 43 8.42 9.35 -10.30
C THR A 43 8.26 8.72 -8.93
N VAL A 44 8.09 9.54 -7.91
CA VAL A 44 7.76 9.11 -6.55
C VAL A 44 6.34 9.52 -6.23
N TYR A 45 5.54 8.57 -5.76
CA TYR A 45 4.16 8.77 -5.34
C TYR A 45 4.10 8.86 -3.82
N VAL A 46 3.45 9.89 -3.32
CA VAL A 46 3.10 10.05 -1.92
C VAL A 46 1.59 10.00 -1.81
N SER A 47 1.07 9.06 -1.02
CA SER A 47 -0.36 8.86 -0.83
C SER A 47 -0.73 9.00 0.63
N ALA A 48 -1.82 9.73 0.89
CA ALA A 48 -2.41 9.89 2.21
C ALA A 48 -3.93 9.80 2.11
N ASN A 49 -4.57 9.40 3.21
CA ASN A 49 -6.03 9.32 3.26
C ASN A 49 -6.54 10.10 4.47
N TYR A 50 -7.44 11.06 4.23
CA TYR A 50 -8.14 11.83 5.23
C TYR A 50 -9.62 11.45 5.18
N THR A 51 -9.96 10.37 5.85
CA THR A 51 -11.32 9.78 5.84
C THR A 51 -12.36 10.79 6.28
N GLY A 52 -13.39 10.99 5.45
CA GLY A 52 -14.50 11.89 5.73
C GLY A 52 -14.27 13.36 5.38
N ALA A 53 -13.09 13.71 4.86
CA ALA A 53 -12.79 15.05 4.36
C ALA A 53 -13.19 15.19 2.88
N ASP A 54 -13.61 16.38 2.49
CA ASP A 54 -13.79 16.77 1.10
C ASP A 54 -12.45 17.16 0.44
N ALA A 55 -12.46 17.36 -0.87
CA ALA A 55 -11.25 17.67 -1.62
C ALA A 55 -10.57 18.99 -1.18
N GLU A 56 -11.32 19.97 -0.73
CA GLU A 56 -10.78 21.27 -0.26
C GLU A 56 -10.07 21.10 1.09
N ALA A 57 -10.66 20.36 2.02
CA ALA A 57 -10.02 20.04 3.31
C ALA A 57 -8.77 19.17 3.11
N VAL A 58 -8.81 18.19 2.19
CA VAL A 58 -7.64 17.39 1.83
C VAL A 58 -6.53 18.26 1.23
N LEU A 59 -6.87 19.17 0.32
CA LEU A 59 -5.91 20.09 -0.28
C LEU A 59 -5.21 20.94 0.79
N ASN A 60 -6.00 21.60 1.62
CA ASN A 60 -5.47 22.60 2.57
C ASN A 60 -4.74 21.94 3.75
N SER A 61 -5.25 20.82 4.27
CA SER A 61 -4.73 20.21 5.50
C SER A 61 -3.70 19.09 5.27
N VAL A 62 -3.64 18.52 4.07
CA VAL A 62 -2.76 17.38 3.78
C VAL A 62 -1.80 17.70 2.64
N ILE A 63 -2.31 18.10 1.47
CA ILE A 63 -1.48 18.29 0.29
C ILE A 63 -0.54 19.49 0.47
N MET A 64 -1.04 20.66 0.83
CA MET A 64 -0.21 21.85 0.96
C MET A 64 0.97 21.69 1.92
N PRO A 65 0.80 21.18 3.16
CA PRO A 65 1.94 20.96 4.06
C PRO A 65 2.94 19.94 3.53
N LEU A 66 2.46 18.87 2.86
CA LEU A 66 3.32 17.89 2.24
C LEU A 66 4.09 18.45 1.05
N GLU A 67 3.44 19.17 0.15
CA GLU A 67 4.09 19.82 -1.00
C GLU A 67 5.15 20.83 -0.56
N GLU A 68 4.84 21.67 0.43
CA GLU A 68 5.79 22.65 0.97
C GLU A 68 7.04 21.95 1.54
N SER A 69 6.86 20.84 2.23
CA SER A 69 7.98 20.06 2.77
C SER A 69 8.77 19.33 1.70
N ILE A 70 8.11 18.75 0.69
CA ILE A 70 8.72 18.01 -0.40
C ILE A 70 9.44 18.94 -1.38
N ASN A 71 8.93 20.15 -1.52
CA ASN A 71 9.51 21.15 -2.44
C ASN A 71 11.01 21.35 -2.17
N GLY A 72 11.79 21.38 -3.24
CA GLY A 72 13.25 21.50 -3.16
C GLY A 72 13.99 20.19 -2.84
N VAL A 73 13.39 19.02 -3.05
CA VAL A 73 14.12 17.75 -3.07
C VAL A 73 15.10 17.76 -4.25
N GLU A 74 16.27 17.19 -4.06
CA GLU A 74 17.32 17.13 -5.06
C GLU A 74 16.86 16.46 -6.34
N ASN A 75 17.22 17.05 -7.49
CA ASN A 75 16.85 16.61 -8.84
C ASN A 75 15.34 16.59 -9.16
N MET A 76 14.50 17.16 -8.29
CA MET A 76 13.08 17.33 -8.57
C MET A 76 12.88 18.29 -9.76
N MET A 77 11.93 17.97 -10.63
CA MET A 77 11.51 18.83 -11.75
C MET A 77 10.23 19.60 -11.40
N TYR A 78 9.18 18.86 -11.03
CA TYR A 78 7.89 19.43 -10.65
C TYR A 78 7.10 18.45 -9.79
N ILE A 79 6.05 18.97 -9.17
CA ILE A 79 5.09 18.22 -8.37
C ILE A 79 3.71 18.36 -9.02
N SER A 80 2.93 17.28 -9.00
CA SER A 80 1.52 17.30 -9.37
C SER A 80 0.72 16.59 -8.29
N SER A 81 -0.34 17.22 -7.81
CA SER A 81 -1.14 16.68 -6.71
C SER A 81 -2.60 16.60 -7.08
N THR A 82 -3.29 15.60 -6.51
CA THR A 82 -4.70 15.35 -6.71
C THR A 82 -5.37 15.12 -5.36
N ALA A 83 -6.45 15.85 -5.09
CA ALA A 83 -7.35 15.64 -3.97
C ALA A 83 -8.70 15.11 -4.48
N THR A 84 -9.32 14.21 -3.75
CA THR A 84 -10.64 13.68 -4.08
C THR A 84 -11.64 13.92 -2.94
N ASN A 85 -12.93 14.00 -3.27
CA ASN A 85 -14.01 14.11 -2.27
C ASN A 85 -14.18 12.82 -1.42
N ALA A 86 -13.47 11.76 -1.76
CA ALA A 86 -13.39 10.54 -0.94
C ALA A 86 -12.30 10.63 0.15
N GLY A 87 -11.65 11.79 0.32
CA GLY A 87 -10.61 12.00 1.30
C GLY A 87 -9.21 11.52 0.89
N SER A 88 -9.02 11.14 -0.39
CA SER A 88 -7.72 10.67 -0.88
C SER A 88 -6.86 11.82 -1.38
N ALA A 89 -5.60 11.85 -0.96
CA ALA A 89 -4.53 12.73 -1.43
C ALA A 89 -3.48 11.90 -2.15
N THR A 90 -3.10 12.33 -3.35
CA THR A 90 -2.00 11.75 -4.11
C THR A 90 -1.08 12.85 -4.61
N ILE A 91 0.20 12.77 -4.29
CA ILE A 91 1.24 13.70 -4.73
C ILE A 91 2.23 12.93 -5.58
N GLN A 92 2.49 13.41 -6.78
CA GLN A 92 3.43 12.84 -7.73
C GLN A 92 4.62 13.77 -7.88
N VAL A 93 5.79 13.28 -7.52
CA VAL A 93 7.04 14.04 -7.59
C VAL A 93 7.86 13.51 -8.76
N TYR A 94 8.11 14.33 -9.75
CA TYR A 94 8.83 13.99 -10.97
C TYR A 94 10.28 14.44 -10.87
N PHE A 95 11.21 13.54 -11.22
CA PHE A 95 12.64 13.75 -11.14
C PHE A 95 13.29 13.85 -12.51
N LYS A 96 14.47 14.44 -12.57
CA LYS A 96 15.27 14.48 -13.79
C LYS A 96 15.66 13.07 -14.23
N GLN A 97 15.71 12.85 -15.54
CA GLN A 97 16.17 11.58 -16.08
C GLN A 97 17.59 11.24 -15.60
N GLY A 98 17.83 9.97 -15.28
CA GLY A 98 19.10 9.51 -14.70
C GLY A 98 19.19 9.68 -13.18
N THR A 99 18.14 10.20 -12.50
CA THR A 99 18.07 10.19 -11.04
C THR A 99 17.78 8.77 -10.56
N ASP A 100 18.52 8.31 -9.54
CA ASP A 100 18.26 7.02 -8.89
C ASP A 100 16.88 7.04 -8.20
N PRO A 101 15.93 6.18 -8.60
CA PRO A 101 14.57 6.16 -8.06
C PRO A 101 14.54 5.79 -6.56
N ASP A 102 15.48 4.98 -6.09
CA ASP A 102 15.53 4.56 -4.69
C ASP A 102 15.97 5.72 -3.80
N MET A 103 17.02 6.44 -4.20
CA MET A 103 17.45 7.64 -3.50
C MET A 103 16.42 8.76 -3.55
N ALA A 104 15.73 8.92 -4.68
CA ALA A 104 14.63 9.87 -4.81
C ALA A 104 13.51 9.56 -3.82
N ALA A 105 13.08 8.29 -3.71
CA ALA A 105 12.06 7.86 -2.76
C ALA A 105 12.48 8.09 -1.31
N VAL A 106 13.73 7.78 -0.95
CA VAL A 106 14.28 8.04 0.40
C VAL A 106 14.29 9.54 0.72
N ASN A 107 14.71 10.37 -0.22
CA ASN A 107 14.74 11.83 -0.03
C ASN A 107 13.33 12.40 0.16
N VAL A 108 12.36 11.96 -0.65
CA VAL A 108 10.94 12.34 -0.48
C VAL A 108 10.41 11.85 0.86
N GLN A 109 10.66 10.60 1.24
CA GLN A 109 10.21 10.04 2.53
C GLN A 109 10.77 10.83 3.72
N ASN A 110 12.03 11.26 3.67
CA ASN A 110 12.63 12.09 4.71
C ASN A 110 11.91 13.44 4.84
N ARG A 111 11.48 14.03 3.71
CA ARG A 111 10.70 15.27 3.71
C ARG A 111 9.28 15.06 4.24
N VAL A 112 8.61 13.99 3.81
CA VAL A 112 7.28 13.60 4.31
C VAL A 112 7.32 13.39 5.82
N SER A 113 8.34 12.71 6.34
CA SER A 113 8.50 12.48 7.77
C SER A 113 8.60 13.77 8.58
N LYS A 114 9.22 14.82 8.04
CA LYS A 114 9.28 16.15 8.69
C LYS A 114 7.91 16.83 8.73
N ALA A 115 7.08 16.61 7.72
CA ALA A 115 5.74 17.20 7.64
C ALA A 115 4.70 16.47 8.50
N GLN A 116 4.97 15.25 9.00
CA GLN A 116 3.98 14.45 9.75
C GLN A 116 3.38 15.19 10.95
N GLY A 117 4.16 16.02 11.63
CA GLY A 117 3.68 16.83 12.77
C GLY A 117 2.71 17.95 12.40
N LEU A 118 2.60 18.29 11.10
CA LEU A 118 1.71 19.33 10.58
C LEU A 118 0.37 18.75 10.07
N LEU A 119 0.29 17.42 9.94
CA LEU A 119 -0.88 16.73 9.40
C LEU A 119 -1.93 16.46 10.46
N PRO A 120 -3.22 16.37 10.08
CA PRO A 120 -4.29 15.94 10.97
C PRO A 120 -4.01 14.58 11.62
N ALA A 121 -4.50 14.40 12.85
CA ALA A 121 -4.29 13.17 13.61
C ALA A 121 -4.86 11.93 12.92
N GLU A 122 -5.97 12.06 12.20
CA GLU A 122 -6.60 11.00 11.42
C GLU A 122 -5.69 10.53 10.30
N VAL A 123 -5.01 11.46 9.61
CA VAL A 123 -4.06 11.15 8.53
C VAL A 123 -2.80 10.48 9.08
N THR A 124 -2.26 11.01 10.17
CA THR A 124 -1.05 10.44 10.81
C THR A 124 -1.31 9.06 11.40
N LYS A 125 -2.52 8.77 11.87
CA LYS A 125 -2.92 7.45 12.38
C LYS A 125 -2.95 6.39 11.28
N ILE A 126 -3.42 6.74 10.08
CA ILE A 126 -3.42 5.85 8.91
C ILE A 126 -2.00 5.76 8.34
N GLY A 127 -1.29 6.87 8.32
CA GLY A 127 0.05 7.02 7.78
C GLY A 127 0.06 7.58 6.36
N VAL A 128 1.21 8.16 6.01
CA VAL A 128 1.51 8.63 4.66
C VAL A 128 2.48 7.64 4.02
N THR A 129 2.15 7.13 2.86
CA THR A 129 2.98 6.16 2.13
C THR A 129 3.75 6.85 1.01
N THR A 130 5.01 6.49 0.86
CA THR A 130 5.88 6.97 -0.22
C THR A 130 6.38 5.76 -1.00
N GLN A 131 6.16 5.77 -2.31
CA GLN A 131 6.52 4.65 -3.20
C GLN A 131 7.14 5.19 -4.48
N LYS A 132 8.23 4.54 -4.93
CA LYS A 132 8.70 4.73 -6.30
C LYS A 132 7.74 4.02 -7.25
N ARG A 133 7.43 4.63 -8.37
CA ARG A 133 6.58 4.01 -9.39
C ARG A 133 7.19 4.22 -10.76
N GLN A 134 7.42 3.12 -11.45
CA GLN A 134 7.66 3.18 -12.89
C GLN A 134 6.32 3.22 -13.61
N THR A 135 6.25 4.01 -14.68
CA THR A 135 5.03 4.20 -15.47
C THR A 135 4.71 3.02 -16.39
N SER A 136 5.65 2.08 -16.55
CA SER A 136 5.46 0.90 -17.40
C SER A 136 5.14 -0.34 -16.58
N PHE A 137 4.09 -1.06 -16.99
CA PHE A 137 3.80 -2.39 -16.45
C PHE A 137 4.75 -3.41 -17.08
N LEU A 138 5.40 -4.23 -16.24
CA LEU A 138 6.18 -5.36 -16.71
C LEU A 138 5.28 -6.44 -17.30
N GLN A 139 4.19 -6.76 -16.61
CA GLN A 139 3.22 -7.77 -17.01
C GLN A 139 1.87 -7.49 -16.39
N ILE A 140 0.80 -7.80 -17.15
CA ILE A 140 -0.57 -7.80 -16.66
C ILE A 140 -1.06 -9.24 -16.75
N GLY A 141 -1.63 -9.75 -15.68
CA GLY A 141 -2.21 -11.08 -15.59
C GLY A 141 -3.61 -11.06 -15.04
N ALA A 142 -4.38 -12.10 -15.28
CA ALA A 142 -5.70 -12.29 -14.69
C ALA A 142 -5.82 -13.70 -14.09
N LEU A 143 -6.41 -13.79 -12.91
CA LEU A 143 -6.81 -15.05 -12.29
C LEU A 143 -8.26 -15.31 -12.65
N VAL A 144 -8.53 -16.49 -13.24
CA VAL A 144 -9.88 -16.85 -13.69
C VAL A 144 -10.28 -18.23 -13.16
N SER A 145 -11.56 -18.38 -12.80
CA SER A 145 -12.16 -19.69 -12.50
C SER A 145 -12.69 -20.30 -13.79
N THR A 146 -12.11 -21.38 -14.25
CA THR A 146 -12.50 -22.05 -15.49
C THR A 146 -13.80 -22.85 -15.36
N ASP A 147 -14.15 -23.24 -14.14
CA ASP A 147 -15.36 -24.01 -13.83
C ASP A 147 -16.47 -23.18 -13.17
N GLY A 148 -16.25 -21.87 -13.00
CA GLY A 148 -17.23 -20.93 -12.43
C GLY A 148 -17.56 -21.19 -10.95
N ARG A 149 -16.74 -22.00 -10.24
CA ARG A 149 -16.95 -22.29 -8.81
C ARG A 149 -16.64 -21.12 -7.90
N TYR A 150 -15.73 -20.26 -8.31
CA TYR A 150 -15.23 -19.15 -7.51
C TYR A 150 -15.68 -17.85 -8.13
N ASP A 151 -16.27 -16.99 -7.33
CA ASP A 151 -16.66 -15.64 -7.72
C ASP A 151 -15.43 -14.70 -7.80
N GLN A 152 -15.64 -13.52 -8.32
CA GLN A 152 -14.60 -12.53 -8.52
C GLN A 152 -13.97 -12.10 -7.20
N THR A 153 -14.77 -11.91 -6.16
CA THR A 153 -14.32 -11.46 -4.83
C THR A 153 -13.45 -12.52 -4.15
N PHE A 154 -13.84 -13.80 -4.27
CA PHE A 154 -13.00 -14.90 -3.78
C PHE A 154 -11.66 -14.94 -4.49
N LEU A 155 -11.66 -14.78 -5.84
CA LEU A 155 -10.41 -14.81 -6.62
C LEU A 155 -9.51 -13.63 -6.28
N ALA A 156 -10.05 -12.43 -6.09
CA ALA A 156 -9.32 -11.25 -5.66
C ALA A 156 -8.69 -11.48 -4.27
N ASN A 157 -9.48 -11.93 -3.30
CA ASN A 157 -8.99 -12.23 -1.96
C ASN A 157 -7.94 -13.35 -1.94
N TYR A 158 -8.09 -14.36 -2.78
CA TYR A 158 -7.10 -15.43 -2.94
C TYR A 158 -5.79 -14.89 -3.55
N LEU A 159 -5.91 -13.99 -4.53
CA LEU A 159 -4.79 -13.32 -5.18
C LEU A 159 -4.00 -12.51 -4.14
N ASP A 160 -4.68 -11.68 -3.35
CA ASP A 160 -4.06 -10.81 -2.34
C ASP A 160 -3.33 -11.60 -1.25
N ILE A 161 -3.96 -12.65 -0.73
CA ILE A 161 -3.40 -13.43 0.40
C ILE A 161 -2.31 -14.41 -0.07
N ASN A 162 -2.50 -15.08 -1.21
CA ASN A 162 -1.66 -16.22 -1.57
C ASN A 162 -0.70 -15.94 -2.72
N VAL A 163 -1.07 -15.14 -3.69
CA VAL A 163 -0.30 -14.96 -4.94
C VAL A 163 0.56 -13.71 -4.89
N ILE A 164 0.00 -12.55 -4.55
CA ILE A 164 0.73 -11.27 -4.52
C ILE A 164 1.96 -11.32 -3.61
N PRO A 165 1.91 -11.88 -2.39
CA PRO A 165 3.10 -11.96 -1.55
C PRO A 165 4.23 -12.84 -2.14
N GLN A 166 3.89 -13.82 -2.97
CA GLN A 166 4.87 -14.64 -3.65
C GLN A 166 5.50 -13.90 -4.83
N ILE A 167 4.69 -13.20 -5.62
CA ILE A 167 5.17 -12.39 -6.75
C ILE A 167 6.08 -11.26 -6.25
N LYS A 168 5.72 -10.57 -5.17
CA LYS A 168 6.54 -9.49 -4.57
C LYS A 168 7.92 -9.96 -4.07
N ARG A 169 8.13 -11.27 -3.89
CA ARG A 169 9.44 -11.85 -3.51
C ARG A 169 10.35 -12.16 -4.68
N ILE A 170 9.84 -12.08 -5.90
CA ILE A 170 10.63 -12.35 -7.11
C ILE A 170 11.55 -11.16 -7.36
N GLU A 171 12.83 -11.44 -7.56
CA GLU A 171 13.82 -10.42 -7.90
C GLU A 171 13.42 -9.69 -9.20
N GLY A 172 13.47 -8.36 -9.18
CA GLY A 172 13.07 -7.52 -10.32
C GLY A 172 11.60 -7.07 -10.28
N VAL A 173 10.77 -7.60 -9.39
CA VAL A 173 9.40 -7.11 -9.19
C VAL A 173 9.43 -5.94 -8.20
N GLY A 174 9.10 -4.74 -8.68
CA GLY A 174 9.05 -3.52 -7.85
C GLY A 174 7.77 -3.41 -7.04
N ASP A 175 6.62 -3.61 -7.67
CA ASP A 175 5.30 -3.61 -7.01
C ASP A 175 4.29 -4.46 -7.81
N VAL A 176 3.23 -4.85 -7.14
CA VAL A 176 2.10 -5.57 -7.73
C VAL A 176 0.82 -4.84 -7.35
N MET A 177 0.07 -4.41 -8.38
CA MET A 177 -1.22 -3.75 -8.20
C MET A 177 -2.34 -4.75 -8.47
N GLU A 178 -3.26 -4.86 -7.55
CA GLU A 178 -4.50 -5.60 -7.71
C GLU A 178 -5.61 -4.66 -8.19
N LEU A 179 -6.44 -5.16 -9.10
CA LEU A 179 -7.60 -4.45 -9.65
C LEU A 179 -8.92 -5.17 -9.29
N GLY A 180 -8.93 -5.92 -8.20
CA GLY A 180 -10.10 -6.66 -7.73
C GLY A 180 -10.63 -6.14 -6.40
N ASP A 181 -11.90 -6.41 -6.14
CA ASP A 181 -12.56 -6.08 -4.89
C ASP A 181 -12.35 -7.21 -3.88
N THR A 182 -11.86 -6.89 -2.69
CA THR A 182 -11.67 -7.86 -1.62
C THR A 182 -12.86 -7.86 -0.66
N TYR A 183 -13.01 -8.96 0.11
CA TYR A 183 -14.06 -9.03 1.12
C TYR A 183 -13.92 -7.91 2.16
N SER A 184 -15.02 -7.20 2.38
CA SER A 184 -15.11 -6.21 3.45
C SER A 184 -16.30 -6.48 4.37
N MET A 185 -16.12 -6.19 5.67
CA MET A 185 -17.23 -6.18 6.62
C MET A 185 -17.87 -4.80 6.62
N ARG A 186 -19.13 -4.71 6.17
CA ARG A 186 -19.87 -3.46 6.17
C ARG A 186 -20.91 -3.44 7.28
N ILE A 187 -21.00 -2.30 7.93
CA ILE A 187 -21.93 -2.04 9.03
C ILE A 187 -22.77 -0.83 8.64
N TRP A 188 -24.02 -1.07 8.25
CA TRP A 188 -24.98 -0.01 7.97
C TRP A 188 -25.71 0.37 9.22
N LEU A 189 -25.42 1.56 9.70
CA LEU A 189 -26.09 2.13 10.87
C LEU A 189 -27.54 2.51 10.53
N LYS A 190 -28.47 2.23 11.43
CA LYS A 190 -29.89 2.60 11.32
C LYS A 190 -30.15 3.85 12.16
N PRO A 191 -30.18 5.07 11.55
CA PRO A 191 -30.26 6.32 12.32
C PRO A 191 -31.48 6.40 13.24
N GLU A 192 -32.63 5.91 12.78
CA GLU A 192 -33.85 5.88 13.57
C GLU A 192 -33.73 5.03 14.84
N ARG A 193 -33.10 3.86 14.72
CA ARG A 193 -32.82 2.99 15.87
C ARG A 193 -31.80 3.60 16.80
N MET A 194 -30.75 4.19 16.25
CA MET A 194 -29.72 4.87 17.05
C MET A 194 -30.32 6.02 17.86
N ALA A 195 -31.19 6.84 17.24
CA ALA A 195 -31.89 7.93 17.92
C ALA A 195 -32.76 7.45 19.09
N GLN A 196 -33.47 6.30 18.94
CA GLN A 196 -34.27 5.69 20.00
C GLN A 196 -33.45 5.33 21.25
N TYR A 197 -32.17 4.97 21.04
CA TYR A 197 -31.25 4.59 22.12
C TYR A 197 -30.30 5.71 22.53
N GLY A 198 -30.43 6.92 21.93
CA GLY A 198 -29.55 8.07 22.19
C GLY A 198 -28.10 7.80 21.85
N LEU A 199 -27.87 7.11 20.71
CA LEU A 199 -26.55 6.80 20.18
C LEU A 199 -26.19 7.71 19.02
N VAL A 200 -24.91 8.03 18.89
CA VAL A 200 -24.32 8.69 17.72
C VAL A 200 -23.36 7.73 17.02
N PRO A 201 -23.05 7.91 15.72
CA PRO A 201 -22.14 7.03 14.98
C PRO A 201 -20.77 6.85 15.63
N SER A 202 -20.26 7.89 16.28
CA SER A 202 -18.99 7.84 17.01
C SER A 202 -18.99 6.84 18.17
N ASP A 203 -20.13 6.64 18.85
CA ASP A 203 -20.24 5.65 19.93
C ASP A 203 -20.02 4.23 19.39
N VAL A 204 -20.62 3.92 18.24
CA VAL A 204 -20.46 2.61 17.59
C VAL A 204 -19.02 2.40 17.13
N THR A 205 -18.42 3.44 16.55
CA THR A 205 -17.03 3.37 16.08
C THR A 205 -16.05 3.18 17.24
N ALA A 206 -16.27 3.87 18.37
CA ALA A 206 -15.47 3.73 19.59
C ALA A 206 -15.54 2.30 20.14
N VAL A 207 -16.75 1.76 20.28
CA VAL A 207 -16.98 0.40 20.79
C VAL A 207 -16.34 -0.65 19.87
N LEU A 208 -16.46 -0.50 18.56
CA LEU A 208 -15.81 -1.40 17.62
C LEU A 208 -14.29 -1.31 17.72
N GLY A 209 -13.75 -0.10 17.89
CA GLY A 209 -12.32 0.12 18.10
C GLY A 209 -11.79 -0.54 19.38
N GLU A 210 -12.60 -0.57 20.45
CA GLU A 210 -12.25 -1.19 21.73
C GLU A 210 -12.38 -2.72 21.70
N GLN A 211 -13.44 -3.26 21.05
CA GLN A 211 -13.73 -4.70 21.08
C GLN A 211 -13.11 -5.48 19.93
N ASN A 212 -12.76 -4.82 18.82
CA ASN A 212 -12.11 -5.44 17.65
C ASN A 212 -10.60 -5.16 17.61
N ILE A 213 -9.93 -5.42 18.72
CA ILE A 213 -8.49 -5.18 18.90
C ILE A 213 -7.76 -6.49 19.23
N GLU A 214 -6.53 -6.59 18.81
CA GLU A 214 -5.62 -7.67 19.21
C GLU A 214 -4.69 -7.11 20.29
N ALA A 215 -4.95 -7.48 21.54
CA ALA A 215 -4.19 -6.99 22.69
C ALA A 215 -3.37 -8.13 23.32
N PRO A 216 -2.11 -7.88 23.71
CA PRO A 216 -1.34 -8.84 24.49
C PRO A 216 -1.98 -8.97 25.88
N THR A 217 -2.31 -10.20 26.26
CA THR A 217 -3.00 -10.50 27.53
C THR A 217 -2.06 -10.87 28.66
N GLY A 218 -0.74 -10.94 28.39
CA GLY A 218 0.25 -11.36 29.36
C GLY A 218 0.18 -12.84 29.74
N SER A 219 0.85 -13.18 30.81
CA SER A 219 0.89 -14.53 31.35
C SER A 219 0.59 -14.53 32.85
N LEU A 220 -0.13 -15.55 33.31
CA LEU A 220 -0.39 -15.81 34.73
C LEU A 220 0.76 -16.67 35.30
N GLY A 221 1.30 -16.27 36.44
CA GLY A 221 2.33 -17.04 37.14
C GLY A 221 3.77 -16.57 36.93
N GLU A 222 3.99 -15.48 36.22
CA GLU A 222 5.34 -14.93 35.93
C GLU A 222 6.17 -14.61 37.20
N ASN A 223 5.50 -14.24 38.30
CA ASN A 223 6.12 -13.94 39.60
C ASN A 223 5.69 -14.92 40.70
N SER A 224 5.12 -16.08 40.37
CA SER A 224 4.70 -17.06 41.35
C SER A 224 5.82 -18.05 41.65
N LYS A 225 5.84 -18.61 42.87
CA LYS A 225 6.73 -19.72 43.26
C LYS A 225 6.38 -21.04 42.55
N ASN A 226 5.34 -21.08 41.73
CA ASN A 226 4.91 -22.24 40.98
C ASN A 226 5.67 -22.36 39.67
N VAL A 227 5.98 -23.61 39.29
CA VAL A 227 6.76 -23.94 38.08
C VAL A 227 5.98 -23.72 36.79
N PHE A 228 4.67 -23.47 36.86
CA PHE A 228 3.80 -23.35 35.68
C PHE A 228 3.41 -21.90 35.43
N GLN A 229 3.67 -21.48 34.18
CA GLN A 229 3.23 -20.21 33.61
C GLN A 229 2.15 -20.48 32.57
N PHE A 230 1.00 -19.80 32.68
CA PHE A 230 -0.09 -19.91 31.73
C PHE A 230 -0.19 -18.65 30.88
N THR A 231 0.05 -18.78 29.58
CA THR A 231 -0.20 -17.69 28.64
C THR A 231 -1.70 -17.53 28.44
N MET A 232 -2.24 -16.37 28.75
CA MET A 232 -3.62 -16.04 28.46
C MET A 232 -3.78 -15.79 26.97
N LYS A 233 -4.82 -16.37 26.35
CA LYS A 233 -5.19 -16.06 24.97
C LYS A 233 -6.46 -15.24 24.97
N TYR A 234 -6.39 -14.06 24.37
CA TYR A 234 -7.55 -13.24 24.08
C TYR A 234 -8.15 -13.70 22.73
N ARG A 235 -9.47 -13.52 22.56
CA ARG A 235 -10.18 -13.96 21.34
C ARG A 235 -9.68 -13.25 20.07
N GLY A 236 -9.11 -12.04 20.23
CA GLY A 236 -8.58 -11.25 19.14
C GLY A 236 -9.65 -10.52 18.34
N ARG A 237 -9.34 -10.22 17.09
CA ARG A 237 -10.24 -9.53 16.17
C ARG A 237 -11.45 -10.38 15.82
N LEU A 238 -12.59 -9.72 15.65
CA LEU A 238 -13.84 -10.33 15.20
C LEU A 238 -13.68 -10.80 13.73
N LYS A 239 -14.17 -12.00 13.43
CA LYS A 239 -13.94 -12.65 12.13
C LYS A 239 -15.22 -12.96 11.36
N SER A 240 -16.36 -13.08 12.04
CA SER A 240 -17.62 -13.45 11.42
C SER A 240 -18.67 -12.37 11.58
N VAL A 241 -19.63 -12.34 10.65
CA VAL A 241 -20.79 -11.45 10.72
C VAL A 241 -21.51 -11.58 12.04
N GLU A 242 -21.67 -12.81 12.54
CA GLU A 242 -22.33 -13.10 13.82
C GLU A 242 -21.59 -12.51 15.02
N GLU A 243 -20.26 -12.55 15.01
CA GLU A 243 -19.45 -11.94 16.04
C GLU A 243 -19.63 -10.42 16.08
N PHE A 244 -19.60 -9.76 14.92
CA PHE A 244 -19.86 -8.33 14.81
C PHE A 244 -21.27 -7.99 15.25
N GLN A 245 -22.29 -8.73 14.81
CA GLN A 245 -23.68 -8.54 15.20
C GLN A 245 -23.90 -8.61 16.72
N ASN A 246 -23.16 -9.48 17.40
CA ASN A 246 -23.25 -9.70 18.84
C ASN A 246 -22.37 -8.76 19.67
N THR A 247 -21.61 -7.87 19.05
CA THR A 247 -20.83 -6.82 19.76
C THR A 247 -21.74 -5.99 20.64
N VAL A 248 -21.36 -5.81 21.90
CA VAL A 248 -22.14 -5.05 22.88
C VAL A 248 -21.85 -3.57 22.69
N VAL A 249 -22.85 -2.82 22.24
CA VAL A 249 -22.75 -1.36 22.05
C VAL A 249 -22.97 -0.59 23.35
N ARG A 250 -23.95 -1.03 24.15
CA ARG A 250 -24.23 -0.41 25.46
C ARG A 250 -24.84 -1.42 26.43
N SER A 251 -24.41 -1.38 27.67
CA SER A 251 -25.06 -2.07 28.79
C SER A 251 -25.79 -1.04 29.65
N ARG A 252 -26.99 -1.35 30.10
CA ARG A 252 -27.78 -0.49 31.00
C ARG A 252 -27.74 -1.04 32.42
N GLU A 253 -28.08 -0.17 33.36
CA GLU A 253 -28.13 -0.54 34.80
C GLU A 253 -29.20 -1.59 35.13
N ASP A 254 -30.25 -1.69 34.30
CA ASP A 254 -31.31 -2.69 34.39
C ASP A 254 -30.87 -4.09 33.91
N GLY A 255 -29.60 -4.23 33.45
CA GLY A 255 -29.05 -5.47 32.93
C GLY A 255 -29.37 -5.71 31.44
N SER A 256 -30.11 -4.82 30.79
CA SER A 256 -30.38 -4.92 29.35
C SER A 256 -29.12 -4.61 28.51
N ILE A 257 -28.87 -5.43 27.52
CA ILE A 257 -27.69 -5.32 26.64
C ILE A 257 -28.15 -4.95 25.25
N LEU A 258 -27.66 -3.81 24.76
CA LEU A 258 -27.87 -3.38 23.39
C LEU A 258 -26.71 -3.90 22.52
N ARG A 259 -27.02 -4.63 21.46
CA ARG A 259 -26.04 -5.21 20.55
C ARG A 259 -26.02 -4.45 19.23
N LEU A 260 -24.95 -4.61 18.46
CA LEU A 260 -24.79 -3.95 17.19
C LEU A 260 -25.92 -4.28 16.20
N LYS A 261 -26.39 -5.51 16.18
CA LYS A 261 -27.55 -5.95 15.35
C LYS A 261 -28.86 -5.17 15.62
N ASP A 262 -29.01 -4.58 16.81
CA ASP A 262 -30.21 -3.84 17.17
C ASP A 262 -30.24 -2.44 16.55
N VAL A 263 -29.07 -1.90 16.22
CA VAL A 263 -28.88 -0.52 15.72
C VAL A 263 -28.22 -0.46 14.34
N ALA A 264 -27.74 -1.61 13.82
CA ALA A 264 -27.07 -1.69 12.54
C ALA A 264 -27.44 -2.99 11.81
N GLU A 265 -27.19 -3.01 10.50
CA GLU A 265 -27.13 -4.21 9.68
C GLU A 265 -25.67 -4.52 9.37
N VAL A 266 -25.27 -5.77 9.57
CA VAL A 266 -23.88 -6.22 9.38
C VAL A 266 -23.87 -7.32 8.32
N GLY A 267 -23.03 -7.17 7.32
CA GLY A 267 -22.88 -8.17 6.26
C GLY A 267 -21.52 -8.13 5.59
N HIS A 268 -21.21 -9.22 4.89
CA HIS A 268 -20.14 -9.23 3.89
C HIS A 268 -20.71 -8.65 2.59
N TYR A 269 -20.02 -7.67 2.03
CA TYR A 269 -20.40 -7.10 0.75
C TYR A 269 -19.15 -6.94 -0.11
N ASP A 270 -19.37 -7.16 -1.41
CA ASP A 270 -18.41 -6.85 -2.45
C ASP A 270 -18.40 -5.32 -2.65
N ILE A 271 -17.25 -4.75 -2.84
CA ILE A 271 -17.10 -3.31 -3.07
C ILE A 271 -17.27 -3.01 -4.54
#